data_c5558beb32fd8bd8a882c9f97c4350fe
#
_entry.id   c5558beb32fd8bd8a882c9f97c4350fe
#
_cell.length_a   1.000
_cell.length_b   1.000
_cell.length_c   1.000
_cell.angle_alpha   90.00
_cell.angle_beta   90.00
_cell.angle_gamma   90.00
#
_symmetry.space_group_name_H-M   'P 1'
#
loop_
_entity.id
_entity.type
_entity.pdbx_description
1 polymer ?
#
loop_
_entity_poly.entity_id
_entity_poly.type
_entity_poly.pdbx_seq_one_letter_code
_entity_poly.pdbx_strand_id
1 'polypeptide(L)'
;MKIRKLIPGIMFFAILFASCENGEHNTLPTKPEEAECYIGTLTVDQNDGTTYTQEDVKIDYEIIDGKLNFVMYKVKFSENMPIKLDMVVEGVDCLGVVGNYVLAGNGIVPYAMGGKFEKYTITNLVGAITNSTMNLSFKCGEYPVTYEGRK
;
A
#
# COMPACT_ATOMS: atom_id res chain seq x y z
N MET A 1 10.00 -43.99 -21.97
CA MET A 1 9.90 -43.47 -21.60
C MET A 1 9.98 -42.76 -20.78
N LYS A 2 9.90 -42.31 -20.39
CA LYS A 2 9.87 -41.61 -19.76
C LYS A 2 10.07 -40.61 -19.19
N ILE A 3 10.03 -40.17 -18.85
CA ILE A 3 10.10 -39.26 -18.45
C ILE A 3 10.28 -38.50 -17.73
N ARG A 4 10.25 -38.12 -17.46
CA ARG A 4 10.37 -37.36 -16.87
C ARG A 4 10.45 -36.48 -16.25
N LYS A 5 10.50 -36.01 -15.92
CA LYS A 5 10.50 -35.18 -15.42
C LYS A 5 10.71 -34.37 -14.73
N LEU A 6 10.81 -33.84 -14.43
CA LEU A 6 10.90 -33.04 -13.87
C LEU A 6 11.03 -32.22 -13.20
N ILE A 7 10.99 -31.58 -12.85
CA ILE A 7 11.00 -30.79 -12.30
C ILE A 7 11.23 -30.02 -11.65
N PRO A 8 11.21 -29.59 -11.51
CA PRO A 8 11.32 -28.92 -10.87
C PRO A 8 11.38 -27.89 -10.32
N GLY A 9 11.64 -27.36 -9.97
CA GLY A 9 11.53 -26.47 -9.57
C GLY A 9 11.53 -25.77 -8.85
N ILE A 10 11.71 -25.39 -8.42
CA ILE A 10 11.64 -24.75 -7.81
C ILE A 10 11.92 -23.77 -7.26
N MET A 11 12.00 -23.25 -7.01
CA MET A 11 12.19 -22.44 -6.62
C MET A 11 12.14 -21.67 -5.95
N PHE A 12 12.16 -21.19 -5.52
CA PHE A 12 12.01 -20.44 -4.87
C PHE A 12 12.43 -19.50 -4.35
N PHE A 13 12.52 -18.89 -4.04
CA PHE A 13 12.80 -18.10 -3.60
C PHE A 13 12.75 -17.33 -2.93
N ALA A 14 12.67 -16.76 -2.60
CA ALA A 14 12.48 -16.18 -2.04
C ALA A 14 12.63 -15.16 -1.62
N ILE A 15 12.84 -14.62 -1.35
CA ILE A 15 12.91 -13.83 -1.00
C ILE A 15 12.94 -12.85 -0.69
N LEU A 16 13.01 -12.26 -0.42
CA LEU A 16 13.01 -11.47 -0.18
C LEU A 16 12.85 -10.55 0.20
N PHE A 17 12.76 -9.89 0.47
CA PHE A 17 12.49 -9.05 0.76
C PHE A 17 12.76 -8.26 1.42
N ALA A 18 12.69 -7.94 1.71
CA ALA A 18 12.98 -7.43 2.43
C ALA A 18 13.34 -6.19 2.65
N SER A 19 13.24 -5.52 2.11
CA SER A 19 13.63 -4.34 2.21
C SER A 19 13.14 -3.59 3.27
N CYS A 20 12.04 -3.46 3.59
CA CYS A 20 11.54 -2.63 4.61
C CYS A 20 11.60 -3.29 5.88
N GLU A 21 12.08 -3.97 6.20
CA GLU A 21 12.12 -4.58 7.33
C GLU A 21 11.36 -4.43 8.37
N ASN A 22 10.89 -4.59 8.98
CA ASN A 22 10.14 -4.50 9.94
C ASN A 22 9.26 -5.20 10.22
N GLY A 23 8.86 -5.53 9.87
CA GLY A 23 8.04 -6.10 10.01
C GLY A 23 7.31 -6.82 10.66
N GLU A 24 6.60 -6.95 10.88
CA GLU A 24 6.02 -7.69 11.49
C GLU A 24 4.86 -7.97 11.18
N HIS A 25 4.17 -8.14 10.90
CA HIS A 25 3.08 -8.54 10.65
C HIS A 25 2.24 -7.96 9.92
N ASN A 26 1.34 -7.86 9.65
CA ASN A 26 0.53 -7.30 8.84
C ASN A 26 1.09 -7.29 7.58
N THR A 27 1.58 -8.19 7.00
CA THR A 27 2.07 -8.23 5.68
C THR A 27 0.93 -8.44 4.74
N LEU A 28 1.14 -8.22 3.49
CA LEU A 28 0.13 -8.41 2.48
C LEU A 28 -0.21 -9.88 2.38
N PRO A 29 -1.45 -10.20 2.13
CA PRO A 29 -1.90 -11.58 2.21
C PRO A 29 -1.44 -12.46 1.07
N THR A 30 -1.03 -11.91 -0.04
CA THR A 30 -0.68 -12.72 -1.16
C THR A 30 0.80 -12.65 -1.46
N LYS A 31 1.26 -13.55 -2.27
CA LYS A 31 2.64 -13.56 -2.63
C LYS A 31 2.92 -12.46 -3.62
N PRO A 32 3.88 -11.61 -3.36
CA PRO A 32 4.11 -10.48 -4.24
C PRO A 32 4.76 -10.90 -5.54
N GLU A 33 4.31 -10.27 -6.60
CA GLU A 33 4.97 -10.37 -7.85
C GLU A 33 6.12 -9.39 -7.84
N GLU A 34 5.89 -8.26 -7.23
CA GLU A 34 6.86 -7.21 -7.24
C GLU A 34 6.60 -6.41 -6.00
N ALA A 35 7.41 -6.51 -5.03
CA ALA A 35 7.19 -5.84 -3.75
C ALA A 35 8.20 -4.74 -3.57
N GLU A 36 7.73 -3.58 -3.18
CA GLU A 36 8.56 -2.41 -2.99
C GLU A 36 8.15 -1.68 -1.74
N CYS A 37 9.05 -0.88 -1.24
CA CYS A 37 8.84 -0.13 -0.01
C CYS A 37 9.18 1.33 -0.22
N TYR A 38 8.30 2.20 0.26
CA TYR A 38 8.54 3.63 0.22
C TYR A 38 8.35 4.19 1.62
N ILE A 39 9.05 5.27 1.91
CA ILE A 39 8.91 5.96 3.18
C ILE A 39 8.64 7.42 2.86
N GLY A 40 7.67 8.01 3.50
CA GLY A 40 7.31 9.38 3.14
C GLY A 40 6.37 10.05 4.12
N THR A 41 5.79 11.12 3.65
CA THR A 41 4.95 11.99 4.45
C THR A 41 3.49 11.83 4.08
N LEU A 42 2.67 11.60 5.07
CA LEU A 42 1.22 11.52 4.93
C LEU A 42 0.63 12.82 5.44
N THR A 43 -0.19 13.47 4.63
CA THR A 43 -0.85 14.70 5.03
C THR A 43 -2.35 14.50 4.94
N VAL A 44 -3.06 14.80 6.01
CA VAL A 44 -4.50 14.58 6.13
C VAL A 44 -5.18 15.90 6.38
N ASP A 45 -6.12 16.24 5.53
CA ASP A 45 -6.92 17.46 5.69
C ASP A 45 -7.98 17.16 6.76
N GLN A 46 -8.02 17.97 7.80
CA GLN A 46 -8.93 17.73 8.91
C GLN A 46 -10.33 18.30 8.67
N ASN A 47 -10.54 18.91 7.50
CA ASN A 47 -11.84 19.49 7.12
C ASN A 47 -12.26 20.67 8.01
N ASP A 48 -11.30 21.23 8.72
CA ASP A 48 -11.59 22.39 9.59
C ASP A 48 -10.58 23.51 9.32
N GLY A 49 -9.92 23.45 8.18
CA GLY A 49 -8.91 24.45 7.83
C GLY A 49 -7.52 24.09 8.30
N THR A 50 -7.36 22.96 8.99
CA THR A 50 -6.03 22.53 9.44
C THR A 50 -5.69 21.20 8.81
N THR A 51 -4.42 20.84 8.88
CA THR A 51 -3.95 19.55 8.38
C THR A 51 -3.20 18.82 9.48
N TYR A 52 -3.22 17.51 9.40
CA TYR A 52 -2.42 16.65 10.26
C TYR A 52 -1.38 15.99 9.39
N THR A 53 -0.13 16.07 9.78
CA THR A 53 0.98 15.53 8.98
C THR A 53 1.71 14.48 9.80
N GLN A 54 2.01 13.37 9.15
CA GLN A 54 2.77 12.30 9.78
C GLN A 54 3.95 11.98 8.88
N GLU A 55 5.15 12.02 9.44
CA GLU A 55 6.37 11.76 8.67
C GLU A 55 6.83 10.33 8.84
N ASP A 56 7.69 9.89 7.94
CA ASP A 56 8.27 8.55 7.98
C ASP A 56 7.23 7.45 7.95
N VAL A 57 6.18 7.65 7.18
CA VAL A 57 5.16 6.64 7.00
C VAL A 57 5.64 5.66 5.94
N LYS A 58 5.64 4.39 6.31
CA LYS A 58 6.11 3.35 5.42
C LYS A 58 4.94 2.74 4.67
N ILE A 59 5.12 2.55 3.36
CA ILE A 59 4.15 1.84 2.54
C ILE A 59 4.87 0.75 1.78
N ASP A 60 4.38 -0.49 1.93
CA ASP A 60 4.81 -1.61 1.09
C ASP A 60 3.72 -1.83 0.07
N TYR A 61 4.10 -2.22 -1.15
CA TYR A 61 3.09 -2.57 -2.13
C TYR A 61 3.51 -3.80 -2.93
N GLU A 62 2.54 -4.43 -3.53
CA GLU A 62 2.75 -5.54 -4.45
C GLU A 62 1.74 -5.39 -5.58
N ILE A 63 2.08 -5.92 -6.74
CA ILE A 63 1.19 -5.91 -7.90
C ILE A 63 0.89 -7.35 -8.27
N ILE A 64 -0.38 -7.68 -8.38
CA ILE A 64 -0.82 -9.02 -8.75
C ILE A 64 -1.92 -8.87 -9.76
N ASP A 65 -1.71 -9.44 -10.96
CA ASP A 65 -2.73 -9.43 -12.03
C ASP A 65 -3.23 -8.02 -12.35
N GLY A 66 -2.32 -7.06 -12.41
CA GLY A 66 -2.69 -5.70 -12.79
C GLY A 66 -3.37 -4.91 -11.71
N LYS A 67 -3.41 -5.44 -10.50
CA LYS A 67 -3.96 -4.73 -9.36
C LYS A 67 -2.88 -4.51 -8.34
N LEU A 68 -2.90 -3.36 -7.71
CA LEU A 68 -1.93 -3.02 -6.69
C LEU A 68 -2.57 -3.12 -5.33
N ASN A 69 -1.88 -3.78 -4.42
CA ASN A 69 -2.27 -3.84 -3.02
C ASN A 69 -1.18 -3.14 -2.23
N PHE A 70 -1.55 -2.36 -1.23
CA PHE A 70 -0.53 -1.73 -0.43
C PHE A 70 -0.93 -1.69 1.04
N VAL A 71 0.08 -1.56 1.89
CA VAL A 71 -0.11 -1.44 3.34
C VAL A 71 0.54 -0.15 3.79
N MET A 72 -0.23 0.67 4.50
CA MET A 72 0.32 1.84 5.17
C MET A 72 0.50 1.46 6.63
N TYR A 73 1.72 1.59 7.12
CA TYR A 73 2.01 1.15 8.48
C TYR A 73 1.90 2.28 9.48
N LYS A 74 1.21 2.01 10.56
CA LYS A 74 1.13 2.88 11.73
C LYS A 74 0.66 4.28 11.38
N VAL A 75 -0.46 4.36 10.70
CA VAL A 75 -1.01 5.64 10.27
C VAL A 75 -2.15 6.10 11.16
N LYS A 76 -2.32 7.41 11.23
CA LYS A 76 -3.45 8.05 11.88
C LYS A 76 -4.01 9.06 10.90
N PHE A 77 -5.28 9.34 11.01
CA PHE A 77 -5.90 10.33 10.14
C PHE A 77 -6.32 11.58 10.90
N SER A 78 -5.99 11.64 12.17
CA SER A 78 -6.16 12.86 12.96
C SER A 78 -5.29 12.70 14.19
N GLU A 79 -4.90 13.84 14.73
CA GLU A 79 -4.08 13.83 15.92
C GLU A 79 -4.81 13.18 17.07
N ASN A 80 -6.12 13.26 17.06
CA ASN A 80 -6.92 12.74 18.16
C ASN A 80 -7.21 11.25 18.09
N MET A 81 -6.76 10.57 17.05
CA MET A 81 -6.94 9.12 17.00
C MET A 81 -6.13 8.47 18.12
N PRO A 82 -6.75 7.59 18.89
CA PRO A 82 -6.04 7.00 20.03
C PRO A 82 -4.99 5.98 19.64
N ILE A 83 -5.10 5.39 18.48
CA ILE A 83 -4.13 4.37 18.05
C ILE A 83 -3.74 4.58 16.61
N LYS A 84 -2.60 4.03 16.25
CA LYS A 84 -2.15 4.00 14.88
C LYS A 84 -2.58 2.68 14.25
N LEU A 85 -2.85 2.71 12.96
CA LEU A 85 -3.37 1.56 12.24
C LEU A 85 -2.39 1.10 11.17
N ASP A 86 -2.31 -0.22 10.99
CA ASP A 86 -1.70 -0.77 9.80
C ASP A 86 -2.89 -1.02 8.86
N MET A 87 -2.93 -0.28 7.78
CA MET A 87 -4.10 -0.30 6.91
C MET A 87 -3.75 -0.92 5.56
N VAL A 88 -4.48 -1.96 5.21
CA VAL A 88 -4.26 -2.69 3.96
C VAL A 88 -5.31 -2.26 2.95
N VAL A 89 -4.86 -1.85 1.77
CA VAL A 89 -5.75 -1.43 0.68
C VAL A 89 -5.49 -2.36 -0.49
N GLU A 90 -6.53 -3.04 -0.96
CA GLU A 90 -6.39 -4.03 -2.01
C GLU A 90 -7.19 -3.66 -3.24
N GLY A 91 -6.70 -4.06 -4.39
CA GLY A 91 -7.48 -3.94 -5.61
C GLY A 91 -7.44 -2.58 -6.27
N VAL A 92 -6.37 -1.84 -6.08
CA VAL A 92 -6.19 -0.56 -6.75
C VAL A 92 -5.84 -0.83 -8.22
N ASP A 93 -6.50 -0.14 -9.13
CA ASP A 93 -6.18 -0.29 -10.55
C ASP A 93 -4.78 0.25 -10.80
N CYS A 94 -4.00 -0.51 -11.55
CA CYS A 94 -2.61 -0.18 -11.76
C CYS A 94 -2.29 -0.38 -13.23
N LEU A 95 -1.92 0.70 -13.90
CA LEU A 95 -1.57 0.65 -15.32
C LEU A 95 -0.15 1.12 -15.50
N GLY A 96 0.54 0.50 -16.44
CA GLY A 96 1.89 0.93 -16.75
C GLY A 96 2.87 -0.20 -16.69
N VAL A 97 4.13 0.15 -16.51
CA VAL A 97 5.22 -0.82 -16.46
C VAL A 97 6.08 -0.51 -15.26
N VAL A 98 6.98 -1.43 -14.96
CA VAL A 98 7.90 -1.26 -13.83
C VAL A 98 8.57 0.10 -13.92
N GLY A 99 8.50 0.85 -12.84
CA GLY A 99 9.11 2.16 -12.78
C GLY A 99 8.23 3.29 -13.28
N ASN A 100 7.00 2.98 -13.71
CA ASN A 100 6.12 4.02 -14.20
C ASN A 100 4.67 3.54 -14.19
N TYR A 101 4.07 3.53 -13.01
CA TYR A 101 2.69 3.09 -12.85
C TYR A 101 1.77 4.26 -12.54
N VAL A 102 0.55 4.18 -13.04
CA VAL A 102 -0.51 5.12 -12.73
C VAL A 102 -1.59 4.36 -11.99
N LEU A 103 -2.05 4.91 -10.91
CA LEU A 103 -2.98 4.24 -10.00
C LEU A 103 -4.32 4.94 -9.97
N ALA A 104 -5.38 4.16 -9.82
CA ALA A 104 -6.72 4.71 -9.64
C ALA A 104 -7.56 3.73 -8.84
N GLY A 105 -8.45 4.26 -8.01
CA GLY A 105 -9.32 3.41 -7.23
C GLY A 105 -10.48 4.19 -6.66
N ASN A 106 -11.57 3.50 -6.37
CA ASN A 106 -12.73 4.16 -5.81
C ASN A 106 -13.58 3.12 -5.09
N GLY A 107 -14.06 3.48 -3.90
CA GLY A 107 -14.95 2.59 -3.16
C GLY A 107 -14.24 1.39 -2.57
N ILE A 108 -12.98 1.52 -2.23
CA ILE A 108 -12.22 0.41 -1.68
C ILE A 108 -12.30 0.44 -0.16
N VAL A 109 -12.79 -0.65 0.43
CA VAL A 109 -12.85 -0.74 1.88
C VAL A 109 -11.54 -1.33 2.39
N PRO A 110 -10.78 -0.58 3.18
CA PRO A 110 -9.51 -1.10 3.65
C PRO A 110 -9.70 -2.09 4.80
N TYR A 111 -8.63 -2.81 5.10
CA TYR A 111 -8.59 -3.69 6.25
C TYR A 111 -7.68 -3.11 7.31
N ALA A 112 -8.11 -3.16 8.55
CA ALA A 112 -7.30 -2.74 9.67
C ALA A 112 -7.82 -3.46 10.89
N MET A 113 -6.92 -3.74 11.83
CA MET A 113 -7.30 -4.37 13.09
C MET A 113 -8.07 -5.67 12.90
N GLY A 114 -7.69 -6.42 11.87
CA GLY A 114 -8.25 -7.75 11.65
C GLY A 114 -9.57 -7.81 10.93
N GLY A 115 -10.05 -6.71 10.37
CA GLY A 115 -11.30 -6.74 9.64
C GLY A 115 -11.46 -5.57 8.71
N LYS A 116 -12.59 -5.54 8.02
CA LYS A 116 -12.90 -4.43 7.13
C LYS A 116 -13.20 -3.18 7.94
N PHE A 117 -12.71 -2.05 7.45
CA PHE A 117 -12.87 -0.80 8.16
C PHE A 117 -13.64 0.17 7.28
N GLU A 118 -14.93 -0.01 7.22
CA GLU A 118 -15.77 0.76 6.29
C GLU A 118 -15.78 2.24 6.58
N LYS A 119 -15.52 2.62 7.81
CA LYS A 119 -15.45 4.02 8.18
C LYS A 119 -14.39 4.77 7.37
N TYR A 120 -13.35 4.07 6.96
CA TYR A 120 -12.26 4.68 6.22
C TYR A 120 -12.23 4.21 4.76
N THR A 121 -13.38 4.01 4.16
CA THR A 121 -13.46 3.64 2.75
C THR A 121 -12.70 4.64 1.89
N ILE A 122 -11.90 4.10 0.98
CA ILE A 122 -11.05 4.89 0.12
C ILE A 122 -11.82 5.26 -1.14
N THR A 123 -11.89 6.56 -1.45
CA THR A 123 -12.54 7.01 -2.66
C THR A 123 -11.61 7.98 -3.39
N ASN A 124 -11.84 8.11 -4.68
CA ASN A 124 -11.09 9.04 -5.53
C ASN A 124 -9.59 8.90 -5.44
N LEU A 125 -9.12 7.66 -5.38
CA LEU A 125 -7.69 7.42 -5.31
C LEU A 125 -7.07 7.61 -6.67
N VAL A 126 -6.03 8.43 -6.73
CA VAL A 126 -5.18 8.56 -7.90
C VAL A 126 -3.75 8.60 -7.40
N GLY A 127 -2.84 8.15 -8.23
CA GLY A 127 -1.44 8.16 -7.81
C GLY A 127 -0.53 7.75 -8.92
N ALA A 128 0.75 7.80 -8.61
CA ALA A 128 1.79 7.41 -9.55
C ALA A 128 2.97 6.86 -8.78
N ILE A 129 3.59 5.85 -9.35
CA ILE A 129 4.79 5.24 -8.79
C ILE A 129 5.87 5.30 -9.86
N THR A 130 7.01 5.85 -9.49
CA THR A 130 8.18 5.84 -10.36
C THR A 130 9.24 4.97 -9.70
N ASN A 131 10.42 4.91 -10.30
CA ASN A 131 11.50 4.12 -9.73
C ASN A 131 11.91 4.59 -8.35
N SER A 132 11.67 5.83 -8.01
CA SER A 132 12.15 6.38 -6.75
C SER A 132 11.07 7.02 -5.90
N THR A 133 9.87 7.23 -6.42
CA THR A 133 8.85 7.96 -5.67
C THR A 133 7.50 7.28 -5.76
N MET A 134 6.66 7.53 -4.76
CA MET A 134 5.27 7.12 -4.76
C MET A 134 4.45 8.31 -4.29
N ASN A 135 3.50 8.71 -5.11
CA ASN A 135 2.60 9.81 -4.77
C ASN A 135 1.17 9.32 -4.85
N LEU A 136 0.42 9.53 -3.80
CA LEU A 136 -0.97 9.11 -3.73
C LEU A 136 -1.83 10.28 -3.28
N SER A 137 -3.05 10.31 -3.77
CA SER A 137 -4.05 11.26 -3.32
C SER A 137 -5.36 10.52 -3.28
N PHE A 138 -6.05 10.55 -2.15
CA PHE A 138 -7.31 9.85 -2.01
C PHE A 138 -8.10 10.45 -0.85
N LYS A 139 -9.34 10.03 -0.74
CA LYS A 139 -10.16 10.40 0.40
C LYS A 139 -10.33 9.15 1.23
N CYS A 140 -10.03 9.24 2.51
CA CYS A 140 -10.11 8.13 3.43
C CYS A 140 -11.23 8.44 4.41
N GLY A 141 -12.38 7.80 4.22
CA GLY A 141 -13.57 8.21 4.93
C GLY A 141 -13.92 9.64 4.53
N GLU A 142 -13.89 10.55 5.49
CA GLU A 142 -14.17 11.94 5.20
C GLU A 142 -12.93 12.76 4.97
N TYR A 143 -11.74 12.20 5.12
CA TYR A 143 -10.52 12.98 5.14
C TYR A 143 -9.76 12.90 3.82
N PRO A 144 -9.56 14.03 3.14
CA PRO A 144 -8.63 14.03 2.00
C PRO A 144 -7.21 13.76 2.48
N VAL A 145 -6.52 12.87 1.80
CA VAL A 145 -5.20 12.41 2.20
C VAL A 145 -4.26 12.47 1.03
N THR A 146 -3.04 12.92 1.25
CA THR A 146 -1.99 12.81 0.25
C THR A 146 -0.78 12.13 0.88
N TYR A 147 -0.03 11.45 0.04
CA TYR A 147 1.17 10.77 0.48
C TYR A 147 2.27 10.99 -0.55
N GLU A 148 3.45 11.34 -0.06
CA GLU A 148 4.62 11.51 -0.92
C GLU A 148 5.75 10.71 -0.32
N GLY A 149 6.14 9.65 -0.98
CA GLY A 149 7.17 8.75 -0.47
C GLY A 149 8.31 8.57 -1.42
N ARG A 150 9.42 8.09 -0.89
CA ARG A 150 10.61 7.79 -1.65
C ARG A 150 11.19 6.48 -1.18
N LYS A 151 11.96 5.85 -2.06
CA LYS A 151 12.71 4.68 -1.67
C LYS A 151 13.91 5.05 -0.85
#